data_9f187fc1981a3486efff832af68ab5a1
#
_entry.id   9f187fc1981a3486efff832af68ab5a1
#
_cell.length_a   1.000
_cell.length_b   1.000
_cell.length_c   1.000
_cell.angle_alpha   90.00
_cell.angle_beta   90.00
_cell.angle_gamma   90.00
#
_symmetry.space_group_name_H-M   'P 1'
#
loop_
_entity.id
_entity.type
_entity.pdbx_description
1 polymer ?
#
loop_
_entity_poly.entity_id
_entity_poly.type
_entity_poly.pdbx_seq_one_letter_code
_entity_poly.pdbx_strand_id
1 'polypeptide(L)'
;MGHNVLAISDRDIISRNKSINDFDGKKTLQKTIIDTYGNFKADCIILGHADSVDSETLYKLKNLNKNLRVTQWFLDPLGKYGPDYIKNNERINKHGNLLDSTFVTTDPDSITKKINNSFYIPNPSDQSFEILKNYESDCENDLFFAMSHGVHRGSLKKGKFDNRELFINKLMKKNRNIKFDVYGMNNVQPVWGDNFLKKISNSSMGLNLSRGKPIKYYSSDRIAQLFGNGLLTFIDEKISFNDFIPENCFINYNNINDLSYKLNKYQKDKVERNKISKSGQKFYLKFLNSTLVADFILSKTFDYKSKNTFVWDK
;
A
#
# COMPACT_ATOMS: atom_id res chain seq x y z
N MET A 1 -6.76 8.71 18.37
CA MET A 1 -5.83 8.05 19.32
C MET A 1 -5.18 9.05 20.29
N GLY A 2 -5.17 10.34 20.00
CA GLY A 2 -4.66 11.39 20.92
C GLY A 2 -3.14 11.52 21.00
N HIS A 3 -2.41 10.97 20.04
CA HIS A 3 -0.95 11.15 19.93
C HIS A 3 -0.60 12.49 19.30
N ASN A 4 0.47 13.11 19.78
CA ASN A 4 1.10 14.25 19.11
C ASN A 4 1.99 13.72 17.99
N VAL A 5 1.75 14.16 16.76
CA VAL A 5 2.48 13.68 15.59
C VAL A 5 3.14 14.84 14.85
N LEU A 6 4.43 14.70 14.55
CA LEU A 6 5.18 15.61 13.70
C LEU A 6 5.67 14.86 12.47
N ALA A 7 5.24 15.28 11.29
CA ALA A 7 5.65 14.68 10.03
C ALA A 7 6.85 15.42 9.42
N ILE A 8 7.86 14.66 8.97
CA ILE A 8 9.03 15.18 8.26
C ILE A 8 9.09 14.51 6.88
N SER A 9 9.08 15.30 5.80
CA SER A 9 9.32 14.82 4.44
C SER A 9 10.81 14.88 4.12
N ASP A 10 11.49 13.73 4.11
CA ASP A 10 12.90 13.64 3.76
C ASP A 10 13.19 14.15 2.35
N ARG A 11 12.33 13.81 1.39
CA ARG A 11 12.47 14.21 -0.01
C ARG A 11 12.32 15.72 -0.22
N ASP A 12 11.38 16.35 0.48
CA ASP A 12 11.18 17.80 0.36
C ASP A 12 12.34 18.58 0.98
N ILE A 13 12.83 18.15 2.14
CA ILE A 13 13.99 18.76 2.77
C ILE A 13 15.20 18.68 1.84
N ILE A 14 15.51 17.48 1.34
CA ILE A 14 16.61 17.25 0.41
C ILE A 14 16.48 18.12 -0.85
N SER A 15 15.29 18.14 -1.45
CA SER A 15 15.09 18.86 -2.73
C SER A 15 15.26 20.36 -2.59
N ARG A 16 14.88 20.93 -1.43
CA ARG A 16 14.89 22.38 -1.16
C ARG A 16 16.21 22.89 -0.59
N ASN A 17 17.08 22.02 -0.07
CA ASN A 17 18.28 22.44 0.65
C ASN A 17 19.61 22.02 -0.03
N LYS A 18 19.57 21.81 -1.35
CA LYS A 18 20.81 21.59 -2.12
C LYS A 18 21.63 22.86 -2.20
N SER A 19 22.90 22.78 -1.85
CA SER A 19 23.84 23.91 -1.84
C SER A 19 25.27 23.43 -2.16
N ILE A 20 26.20 24.38 -2.33
CA ILE A 20 27.63 24.06 -2.53
C ILE A 20 28.20 23.21 -1.38
N ASN A 21 27.72 23.42 -0.16
CA ASN A 21 28.19 22.70 1.04
C ASN A 21 27.37 21.41 1.32
N ASP A 22 26.23 21.22 0.63
CA ASP A 22 25.33 20.07 0.79
C ASP A 22 24.69 19.74 -0.57
N PHE A 23 25.49 19.17 -1.49
CA PHE A 23 25.11 18.92 -2.88
C PHE A 23 23.84 18.10 -3.04
N ASP A 24 23.62 17.15 -2.17
CA ASP A 24 22.45 16.27 -2.20
C ASP A 24 21.40 16.62 -1.14
N GLY A 25 21.61 17.63 -0.30
CA GLY A 25 20.68 18.08 0.75
C GLY A 25 20.57 17.14 1.94
N LYS A 26 21.37 16.07 2.00
CA LYS A 26 21.28 15.05 3.05
C LYS A 26 21.82 15.52 4.39
N LYS A 27 22.89 16.33 4.40
CA LYS A 27 23.44 16.88 5.65
C LYS A 27 22.38 17.71 6.36
N THR A 28 21.69 18.57 5.60
CA THR A 28 20.58 19.38 6.13
C THR A 28 19.45 18.50 6.65
N LEU A 29 19.09 17.41 5.95
CA LEU A 29 18.10 16.47 6.44
C LEU A 29 18.47 15.89 7.79
N GLN A 30 19.71 15.34 7.94
CA GLN A 30 20.15 14.73 9.20
C GLN A 30 20.13 15.75 10.34
N LYS A 31 20.64 16.97 10.08
CA LYS A 31 20.58 18.06 11.04
C LYS A 31 19.16 18.38 11.45
N THR A 32 18.25 18.56 10.47
CA THR A 32 16.84 18.86 10.74
C THR A 32 16.18 17.79 11.60
N ILE A 33 16.47 16.50 11.38
CA ILE A 33 15.94 15.42 12.21
C ILE A 33 16.42 15.54 13.65
N ILE A 34 17.73 15.80 13.86
CA ILE A 34 18.31 15.93 15.21
C ILE A 34 17.73 17.16 15.93
N ASP A 35 17.70 18.31 15.26
CA ASP A 35 17.19 19.56 15.84
C ASP A 35 15.70 19.45 16.18
N THR A 36 14.92 18.84 15.27
CA THR A 36 13.51 18.58 15.50
C THR A 36 13.28 17.63 16.68
N TYR A 37 14.07 16.58 16.80
CA TYR A 37 13.99 15.67 17.95
C TYR A 37 14.32 16.39 19.26
N GLY A 38 15.33 17.23 19.27
CA GLY A 38 15.71 18.04 20.45
C GLY A 38 14.56 18.89 21.00
N ASN A 39 13.74 19.43 20.10
CA ASN A 39 12.59 20.27 20.45
C ASN A 39 11.32 19.45 20.76
N PHE A 40 11.02 18.42 19.98
CA PHE A 40 9.79 17.63 20.07
C PHE A 40 9.88 16.49 21.08
N LYS A 41 11.04 15.90 21.27
CA LYS A 41 11.33 14.78 22.18
C LYS A 41 10.37 13.60 22.00
N ALA A 42 10.28 13.11 20.76
CA ALA A 42 9.38 12.01 20.40
C ALA A 42 9.70 10.73 21.19
N ASP A 43 8.69 10.00 21.60
CA ASP A 43 8.82 8.65 22.18
C ASP A 43 9.12 7.60 21.10
N CYS A 44 8.65 7.85 19.87
CA CYS A 44 8.82 6.96 18.73
C CYS A 44 9.14 7.73 17.44
N ILE A 45 10.06 7.19 16.66
CA ILE A 45 10.30 7.59 15.26
C ILE A 45 9.80 6.48 14.35
N ILE A 46 8.89 6.82 13.44
CA ILE A 46 8.35 5.88 12.46
C ILE A 46 8.88 6.24 11.07
N LEU A 47 9.68 5.36 10.49
CA LEU A 47 10.28 5.55 9.16
C LEU A 47 9.36 4.95 8.09
N GLY A 48 8.79 5.79 7.23
CA GLY A 48 7.99 5.38 6.07
C GLY A 48 8.75 5.67 4.78
N HIS A 49 9.38 4.68 4.15
CA HIS A 49 10.22 4.89 2.96
C HIS A 49 11.30 5.98 3.11
N ALA A 50 11.84 6.13 4.30
CA ALA A 50 12.81 7.16 4.67
C ALA A 50 14.24 6.77 4.23
N ASP A 51 14.42 6.52 2.93
CA ASP A 51 15.67 6.01 2.35
C ASP A 51 16.88 6.94 2.57
N SER A 52 16.61 8.22 2.78
CA SER A 52 17.64 9.25 2.93
C SER A 52 18.05 9.51 4.37
N VAL A 53 17.38 8.92 5.34
CA VAL A 53 17.78 9.00 6.76
C VAL A 53 18.99 8.09 6.97
N ASP A 54 20.03 8.59 7.64
CA ASP A 54 21.25 7.83 7.89
C ASP A 54 21.17 7.04 9.21
N SER A 55 21.75 5.85 9.22
CA SER A 55 21.81 5.02 10.43
C SER A 55 22.57 5.71 11.57
N GLU A 56 23.59 6.51 11.24
CA GLU A 56 24.33 7.31 12.23
C GLU A 56 23.43 8.32 12.95
N THR A 57 22.49 8.94 12.23
CA THR A 57 21.51 9.86 12.83
C THR A 57 20.63 9.14 13.85
N LEU A 58 20.09 7.97 13.50
CA LEU A 58 19.27 7.16 14.40
C LEU A 58 20.08 6.69 15.62
N TYR A 59 21.34 6.29 15.41
CA TYR A 59 22.23 5.91 16.49
C TYR A 59 22.48 7.06 17.48
N LYS A 60 22.75 8.27 16.98
CA LYS A 60 22.89 9.48 17.80
C LYS A 60 21.63 9.75 18.63
N LEU A 61 20.46 9.67 18.03
CA LEU A 61 19.19 9.88 18.72
C LEU A 61 18.93 8.84 19.81
N LYS A 62 19.19 7.56 19.54
CA LYS A 62 19.08 6.48 20.55
C LYS A 62 20.10 6.64 21.69
N ASN A 63 21.26 7.24 21.43
CA ASN A 63 22.22 7.56 22.49
C ASN A 63 21.79 8.74 23.37
N LEU A 64 21.08 9.72 22.78
CA LEU A 64 20.51 10.84 23.54
C LEU A 64 19.32 10.38 24.41
N ASN A 65 18.55 9.40 23.96
CA ASN A 65 17.43 8.83 24.71
C ASN A 65 17.36 7.32 24.50
N LYS A 66 17.74 6.56 25.52
CA LYS A 66 17.71 5.08 25.48
C LYS A 66 16.31 4.48 25.42
N ASN A 67 15.27 5.25 25.78
CA ASN A 67 13.89 4.83 25.70
C ASN A 67 13.25 5.12 24.33
N LEU A 68 13.93 5.86 23.45
CA LEU A 68 13.45 6.14 22.11
C LEU A 68 13.24 4.85 21.32
N ARG A 69 12.03 4.65 20.83
CA ARG A 69 11.72 3.57 19.89
C ARG A 69 11.88 4.06 18.44
N VAL A 70 12.46 3.22 17.61
CA VAL A 70 12.59 3.48 16.17
C VAL A 70 11.99 2.29 15.42
N THR A 71 11.00 2.55 14.64
CA THR A 71 10.34 1.52 13.81
C THR A 71 10.28 1.94 12.35
N GLN A 72 10.05 0.97 11.47
CA GLN A 72 9.83 1.25 10.05
C GLN A 72 8.63 0.49 9.51
N TRP A 73 8.04 1.01 8.46
CA TRP A 73 7.08 0.30 7.64
C TRP A 73 7.52 0.29 6.17
N PHE A 74 7.23 -0.80 5.47
CA PHE A 74 7.73 -1.03 4.13
C PHE A 74 6.63 -1.62 3.24
N LEU A 75 6.29 -0.91 2.16
CA LEU A 75 5.13 -1.23 1.31
C LEU A 75 5.50 -1.95 0.02
N ASP A 76 6.80 -2.01 -0.35
CA ASP A 76 7.23 -2.66 -1.58
C ASP A 76 7.31 -4.20 -1.41
N PRO A 77 7.16 -4.99 -2.51
CA PRO A 77 7.20 -6.44 -2.43
C PRO A 77 8.57 -6.96 -2.01
N LEU A 78 8.60 -7.93 -1.09
CA LEU A 78 9.81 -8.53 -0.54
C LEU A 78 10.03 -9.98 -0.98
N GLY A 79 9.20 -10.52 -1.85
CA GLY A 79 9.35 -11.88 -2.35
C GLY A 79 10.53 -12.05 -3.31
N LYS A 80 11.23 -13.19 -3.22
CA LYS A 80 12.47 -13.52 -3.98
C LYS A 80 12.41 -13.27 -5.49
N TYR A 81 11.23 -13.43 -6.08
CA TYR A 81 11.03 -13.22 -7.52
C TYR A 81 10.17 -11.97 -7.79
N GLY A 82 10.00 -11.14 -6.78
CA GLY A 82 9.29 -9.87 -6.90
C GLY A 82 10.11 -8.81 -7.63
N PRO A 83 9.44 -7.77 -8.12
CA PRO A 83 10.12 -6.65 -8.74
C PRO A 83 11.01 -5.93 -7.72
N ASP A 84 12.18 -5.49 -8.17
CA ASP A 84 13.16 -4.74 -7.36
C ASP A 84 13.61 -5.46 -6.06
N TYR A 85 13.54 -6.82 -6.02
CA TYR A 85 13.81 -7.64 -4.84
C TYR A 85 15.13 -7.27 -4.14
N ILE A 86 16.25 -7.19 -4.88
CA ILE A 86 17.56 -6.88 -4.29
C ILE A 86 17.52 -5.51 -3.63
N LYS A 87 17.08 -4.49 -4.36
CA LYS A 87 16.99 -3.11 -3.87
C LYS A 87 16.07 -2.98 -2.66
N ASN A 88 14.91 -3.65 -2.68
CA ASN A 88 13.97 -3.63 -1.57
C ASN A 88 14.53 -4.29 -0.32
N ASN A 89 15.29 -5.39 -0.48
CA ASN A 89 15.96 -6.04 0.65
C ASN A 89 17.11 -5.20 1.22
N GLU A 90 17.86 -4.47 0.40
CA GLU A 90 18.88 -3.53 0.86
C GLU A 90 18.24 -2.41 1.68
N ARG A 91 17.15 -1.82 1.17
CA ARG A 91 16.44 -0.72 1.83
C ARG A 91 15.87 -1.12 3.19
N ILE A 92 15.16 -2.24 3.26
CA ILE A 92 14.51 -2.67 4.51
C ILE A 92 15.52 -3.06 5.58
N ASN A 93 16.70 -3.52 5.18
CA ASN A 93 17.78 -3.90 6.11
C ASN A 93 18.76 -2.77 6.42
N LYS A 94 18.58 -1.56 5.85
CA LYS A 94 19.52 -0.45 5.97
C LYS A 94 19.88 -0.09 7.41
N HIS A 95 18.89 -0.09 8.30
CA HIS A 95 19.07 0.36 9.68
C HIS A 95 19.31 -0.79 10.67
N GLY A 96 19.10 -2.04 10.24
CA GLY A 96 19.46 -3.24 11.00
C GLY A 96 18.97 -3.24 12.46
N ASN A 97 19.90 -3.42 13.39
CA ASN A 97 19.60 -3.52 14.82
C ASN A 97 19.22 -2.18 15.49
N LEU A 98 19.21 -1.08 14.76
CA LEU A 98 18.71 0.20 15.29
C LEU A 98 17.19 0.24 15.36
N LEU A 99 16.51 -0.67 14.66
CA LEU A 99 15.05 -0.75 14.64
C LEU A 99 14.54 -1.65 15.77
N ASP A 100 13.52 -1.17 16.47
CA ASP A 100 12.82 -1.94 17.49
C ASP A 100 11.79 -2.89 16.85
N SER A 101 11.17 -2.48 15.72
CA SER A 101 10.24 -3.30 14.95
C SER A 101 10.20 -2.89 13.48
N THR A 102 9.75 -3.81 12.62
CA THR A 102 9.59 -3.60 11.17
C THR A 102 8.23 -4.09 10.72
N PHE A 103 7.50 -3.26 9.99
CA PHE A 103 6.17 -3.58 9.48
C PHE A 103 6.18 -3.69 7.96
N VAL A 104 5.61 -4.76 7.43
CA VAL A 104 5.66 -5.09 6.02
C VAL A 104 4.29 -5.47 5.48
N THR A 105 4.03 -5.17 4.21
CA THR A 105 2.81 -5.58 3.51
C THR A 105 2.96 -6.91 2.75
N THR A 106 4.04 -7.62 3.00
CA THR A 106 4.29 -8.99 2.52
C THR A 106 4.28 -9.92 3.73
N ASP A 107 3.72 -11.13 3.61
CA ASP A 107 3.79 -12.11 4.68
C ASP A 107 5.26 -12.30 5.15
N PRO A 108 5.59 -12.04 6.43
CA PRO A 108 6.97 -12.15 6.94
C PRO A 108 7.59 -13.55 6.71
N ASP A 109 6.79 -14.61 6.76
CA ASP A 109 7.27 -15.98 6.54
C ASP A 109 7.59 -16.25 5.05
N SER A 110 7.05 -15.45 4.15
CA SER A 110 7.36 -15.49 2.71
C SER A 110 8.63 -14.73 2.33
N ILE A 111 9.25 -14.02 3.29
CA ILE A 111 10.46 -13.22 3.05
C ILE A 111 11.69 -14.12 3.17
N THR A 112 12.48 -14.23 2.09
CA THR A 112 13.63 -15.13 2.02
C THR A 112 14.73 -14.78 3.05
N LYS A 113 14.97 -13.49 3.28
CA LYS A 113 15.92 -13.02 4.30
C LYS A 113 15.13 -12.58 5.52
N LYS A 114 15.17 -13.39 6.57
CA LYS A 114 14.44 -13.11 7.82
C LYS A 114 14.80 -11.74 8.37
N ILE A 115 13.79 -10.95 8.69
CA ILE A 115 13.89 -9.65 9.34
C ILE A 115 13.45 -9.83 10.79
N ASN A 116 14.32 -9.47 11.72
CA ASN A 116 14.00 -9.57 13.14
C ASN A 116 12.85 -8.60 13.50
N ASN A 117 11.97 -9.03 14.40
CA ASN A 117 10.80 -8.27 14.86
C ASN A 117 9.98 -7.70 13.69
N SER A 118 9.72 -8.53 12.67
CA SER A 118 8.91 -8.17 11.53
C SER A 118 7.47 -8.63 11.70
N PHE A 119 6.53 -7.75 11.38
CA PHE A 119 5.09 -7.99 11.48
C PHE A 119 4.41 -7.62 10.18
N TYR A 120 3.39 -8.39 9.82
CA TYR A 120 2.53 -8.04 8.68
C TYR A 120 1.59 -6.90 9.06
N ILE A 121 1.39 -5.96 8.12
CA ILE A 121 0.33 -4.96 8.17
C ILE A 121 -0.40 -4.91 6.83
N PRO A 122 -1.74 -4.84 6.81
CA PRO A 122 -2.48 -4.55 5.58
C PRO A 122 -2.27 -3.10 5.15
N ASN A 123 -2.48 -2.80 3.86
CA ASN A 123 -2.62 -1.42 3.42
C ASN A 123 -3.91 -0.84 4.03
N PRO A 124 -3.86 0.19 4.87
CA PRO A 124 -5.04 0.67 5.57
C PRO A 124 -5.94 1.52 4.67
N SER A 125 -7.25 1.46 4.90
CA SER A 125 -8.20 2.46 4.42
C SER A 125 -8.37 3.60 5.43
N ASP A 126 -8.75 4.78 4.94
CA ASP A 126 -9.06 5.94 5.76
C ASP A 126 -10.35 6.60 5.28
N GLN A 127 -11.34 6.71 6.16
CA GLN A 127 -12.65 7.27 5.82
C GLN A 127 -12.62 8.76 5.44
N SER A 128 -11.50 9.46 5.66
CA SER A 128 -11.30 10.82 5.17
C SER A 128 -10.92 10.89 3.69
N PHE A 129 -10.44 9.78 3.12
CA PHE A 129 -10.04 9.66 1.72
C PHE A 129 -10.95 8.73 0.93
N GLU A 130 -11.26 7.55 1.46
CA GLU A 130 -12.14 6.58 0.84
C GLU A 130 -13.59 6.87 1.23
N ILE A 131 -14.22 7.79 0.50
CA ILE A 131 -15.55 8.36 0.83
C ILE A 131 -16.69 7.87 -0.05
N LEU A 132 -16.36 7.14 -1.14
CA LEU A 132 -17.34 6.72 -2.11
C LEU A 132 -18.08 5.45 -1.68
N LYS A 133 -19.24 5.22 -2.31
CA LYS A 133 -20.07 4.02 -2.15
C LYS A 133 -20.53 3.56 -3.54
N ASN A 134 -19.59 3.10 -4.36
CA ASN A 134 -19.86 2.78 -5.76
C ASN A 134 -20.98 1.74 -5.94
N TYR A 135 -21.22 0.88 -4.93
CA TYR A 135 -22.35 -0.05 -4.93
C TYR A 135 -23.73 0.63 -4.81
N GLU A 136 -23.80 1.92 -4.46
CA GLU A 136 -25.03 2.72 -4.41
C GLU A 136 -25.18 3.61 -5.67
N SER A 137 -24.17 3.63 -6.56
CA SER A 137 -24.09 4.52 -7.71
C SER A 137 -24.37 3.77 -9.02
N ASP A 138 -24.90 4.47 -10.01
CA ASP A 138 -25.01 3.96 -11.38
C ASP A 138 -23.74 4.29 -12.14
N CYS A 139 -22.74 3.40 -12.05
CA CYS A 139 -21.43 3.58 -12.62
C CYS A 139 -21.44 3.42 -14.14
N GLU A 140 -20.75 4.31 -14.86
CA GLU A 140 -20.63 4.28 -16.33
C GLU A 140 -19.80 3.11 -16.84
N ASN A 141 -18.80 2.69 -16.04
CA ASN A 141 -17.84 1.64 -16.37
C ASN A 141 -18.01 0.41 -15.46
N ASP A 142 -17.56 -0.72 -15.97
CA ASP A 142 -17.64 -1.99 -15.24
C ASP A 142 -16.40 -2.21 -14.38
N LEU A 143 -15.18 -2.08 -14.94
CA LEU A 143 -13.93 -2.47 -14.26
C LEU A 143 -12.88 -1.38 -14.29
N PHE A 144 -12.50 -0.92 -13.10
CA PHE A 144 -11.40 0.02 -12.87
C PHE A 144 -10.06 -0.70 -12.69
N PHE A 145 -9.03 -0.19 -13.37
CA PHE A 145 -7.65 -0.53 -13.11
C PHE A 145 -6.71 0.65 -13.36
N ALA A 146 -5.93 1.04 -12.35
CA ALA A 146 -4.92 2.08 -12.49
C ALA A 146 -3.55 1.60 -12.02
N MET A 147 -2.51 1.99 -12.73
CA MET A 147 -1.13 1.74 -12.35
C MET A 147 -0.23 2.94 -12.67
N SER A 148 0.90 3.06 -11.96
CA SER A 148 1.89 4.12 -12.15
C SER A 148 3.12 3.66 -12.92
N HIS A 149 3.03 2.51 -13.62
CA HIS A 149 4.16 1.92 -14.31
C HIS A 149 4.73 2.85 -15.38
N GLY A 150 6.07 2.92 -15.42
CA GLY A 150 6.79 3.70 -16.42
C GLY A 150 6.67 5.21 -16.26
N VAL A 151 6.07 5.69 -15.17
CA VAL A 151 5.95 7.12 -14.90
C VAL A 151 7.30 7.73 -14.54
N HIS A 152 7.61 8.86 -15.16
CA HIS A 152 8.70 9.73 -14.78
C HIS A 152 8.18 11.17 -14.71
N ARG A 153 8.33 11.81 -13.55
CA ARG A 153 7.81 13.17 -13.30
C ARG A 153 6.32 13.34 -13.63
N GLY A 154 5.51 12.32 -13.29
CA GLY A 154 4.07 12.38 -13.53
C GLY A 154 3.61 11.99 -14.94
N SER A 155 4.49 11.62 -15.86
CA SER A 155 4.15 11.22 -17.22
C SER A 155 4.59 9.79 -17.55
N LEU A 156 3.88 9.11 -18.44
CA LEU A 156 4.26 7.78 -18.91
C LEU A 156 5.63 7.82 -19.60
N LYS A 157 6.48 6.85 -19.27
CA LYS A 157 7.79 6.68 -19.89
C LYS A 157 7.66 5.74 -21.09
N LYS A 158 7.91 6.27 -22.30
CA LYS A 158 7.88 5.48 -23.55
C LYS A 158 8.84 4.27 -23.48
N GLY A 159 8.41 3.16 -24.04
CA GLY A 159 9.24 1.95 -24.20
C GLY A 159 9.43 1.12 -22.94
N LYS A 160 8.85 1.48 -21.80
CA LYS A 160 8.92 0.64 -20.62
C LYS A 160 7.82 -0.41 -20.64
N PHE A 161 8.22 -1.68 -20.47
CA PHE A 161 7.33 -2.83 -20.51
C PHE A 161 6.82 -3.21 -19.11
N ASP A 162 5.57 -3.66 -19.01
CA ASP A 162 4.97 -4.18 -17.78
C ASP A 162 4.01 -5.35 -18.09
N ASN A 163 4.22 -6.47 -17.43
CA ASN A 163 3.39 -7.67 -17.59
C ASN A 163 1.91 -7.45 -17.24
N ARG A 164 1.61 -6.47 -16.37
CA ARG A 164 0.22 -6.11 -16.04
C ARG A 164 -0.51 -5.57 -17.27
N GLU A 165 0.14 -4.74 -18.08
CA GLU A 165 -0.44 -4.22 -19.32
C GLU A 165 -0.81 -5.34 -20.28
N LEU A 166 0.08 -6.35 -20.45
CA LEU A 166 -0.23 -7.54 -21.25
C LEU A 166 -1.42 -8.32 -20.69
N PHE A 167 -1.46 -8.51 -19.37
CA PHE A 167 -2.56 -9.21 -18.70
C PHE A 167 -3.88 -8.50 -18.92
N ILE A 168 -3.92 -7.18 -18.69
CA ILE A 168 -5.13 -6.36 -18.87
C ILE A 168 -5.57 -6.35 -20.33
N ASN A 169 -4.65 -6.18 -21.29
CA ASN A 169 -4.98 -6.20 -22.71
C ASN A 169 -5.54 -7.55 -23.16
N LYS A 170 -5.02 -8.67 -22.62
CA LYS A 170 -5.57 -9.99 -22.87
C LYS A 170 -6.97 -10.14 -22.26
N LEU A 171 -7.19 -9.61 -21.07
CA LEU A 171 -8.48 -9.61 -20.40
C LEU A 171 -9.51 -8.79 -21.17
N MET A 172 -9.15 -7.60 -21.65
CA MET A 172 -10.01 -6.73 -22.47
C MET A 172 -10.40 -7.41 -23.78
N LYS A 173 -9.47 -8.06 -24.48
CA LYS A 173 -9.73 -8.81 -25.72
C LYS A 173 -10.74 -9.94 -25.50
N LYS A 174 -10.71 -10.60 -24.33
CA LYS A 174 -11.63 -11.70 -23.99
C LYS A 174 -13.03 -11.19 -23.59
N ASN A 175 -13.16 -9.96 -23.15
CA ASN A 175 -14.38 -9.42 -22.53
C ASN A 175 -14.79 -8.10 -23.21
N ARG A 176 -15.16 -8.17 -24.48
CA ARG A 176 -15.53 -6.98 -25.28
C ARG A 176 -16.80 -6.28 -24.79
N ASN A 177 -17.62 -6.97 -24.03
CA ASN A 177 -18.86 -6.46 -23.40
C ASN A 177 -18.60 -5.75 -22.08
N ILE A 178 -17.41 -5.90 -21.45
CA ILE A 178 -17.02 -5.22 -20.22
C ILE A 178 -16.44 -3.85 -20.57
N LYS A 179 -16.94 -2.80 -19.97
CA LYS A 179 -16.40 -1.44 -20.08
C LYS A 179 -15.24 -1.27 -19.10
N PHE A 180 -14.02 -1.29 -19.64
CA PHE A 180 -12.81 -1.12 -18.85
C PHE A 180 -12.45 0.36 -18.73
N ASP A 181 -12.14 0.80 -17.52
CA ASP A 181 -11.60 2.12 -17.20
C ASP A 181 -10.15 1.97 -16.68
N VAL A 182 -9.18 2.18 -17.58
CA VAL A 182 -7.77 1.84 -17.33
C VAL A 182 -6.84 3.04 -17.45
N TYR A 183 -5.90 3.16 -16.49
CA TYR A 183 -4.96 4.28 -16.41
C TYR A 183 -3.53 3.81 -16.19
N GLY A 184 -2.55 4.58 -16.70
CA GLY A 184 -1.13 4.28 -16.60
C GLY A 184 -0.65 3.20 -17.56
N MET A 185 -1.42 2.89 -18.60
CA MET A 185 -1.13 1.91 -19.64
C MET A 185 -1.77 2.31 -20.98
N ASN A 186 -1.45 1.63 -22.08
CA ASN A 186 -2.03 1.89 -23.42
C ASN A 186 -1.98 3.38 -23.82
N ASN A 187 -0.91 4.08 -23.49
CA ASN A 187 -0.75 5.53 -23.69
C ASN A 187 -1.74 6.41 -22.92
N VAL A 188 -2.56 5.85 -22.04
CA VAL A 188 -3.41 6.62 -21.13
C VAL A 188 -2.57 7.01 -19.92
N GLN A 189 -2.59 8.31 -19.57
CA GLN A 189 -1.83 8.80 -18.44
C GLN A 189 -2.32 8.21 -17.11
N PRO A 190 -1.44 7.99 -16.15
CA PRO A 190 -1.83 7.60 -14.80
C PRO A 190 -2.59 8.74 -14.11
N VAL A 191 -3.36 8.40 -13.09
CA VAL A 191 -4.19 9.34 -12.32
C VAL A 191 -3.82 9.32 -10.85
N TRP A 192 -3.89 10.49 -10.21
CA TRP A 192 -3.59 10.71 -8.79
C TRP A 192 -4.52 11.75 -8.16
N GLY A 193 -4.55 11.79 -6.83
CA GLY A 193 -5.30 12.77 -6.05
C GLY A 193 -6.77 12.81 -6.45
N ASP A 194 -7.33 14.01 -6.59
CA ASP A 194 -8.74 14.21 -6.93
C ASP A 194 -9.15 13.58 -8.25
N ASN A 195 -8.24 13.54 -9.24
CA ASN A 195 -8.52 12.88 -10.51
C ASN A 195 -8.65 11.36 -10.35
N PHE A 196 -7.88 10.76 -9.44
CA PHE A 196 -8.04 9.34 -9.12
C PHE A 196 -9.42 9.08 -8.52
N LEU A 197 -9.83 9.89 -7.55
CA LEU A 197 -11.14 9.76 -6.91
C LEU A 197 -12.29 9.94 -7.91
N LYS A 198 -12.20 10.93 -8.80
CA LYS A 198 -13.18 11.14 -9.89
C LYS A 198 -13.25 9.96 -10.85
N LYS A 199 -12.14 9.29 -11.14
CA LYS A 199 -12.10 8.16 -12.06
C LYS A 199 -12.61 6.88 -11.41
N ILE A 200 -12.15 6.57 -10.22
CA ILE A 200 -12.62 5.36 -9.51
C ILE A 200 -14.11 5.40 -9.22
N SER A 201 -14.72 6.60 -9.03
CA SER A 201 -16.17 6.74 -8.80
C SER A 201 -17.03 6.26 -9.96
N ASN A 202 -16.47 6.16 -11.16
CA ASN A 202 -17.22 5.78 -12.37
C ASN A 202 -17.25 4.26 -12.63
N SER A 203 -16.69 3.44 -11.76
CA SER A 203 -16.60 1.99 -11.98
C SER A 203 -17.19 1.19 -10.82
N SER A 204 -17.90 0.10 -11.15
CA SER A 204 -18.57 -0.74 -10.15
C SER A 204 -17.70 -1.87 -9.59
N MET A 205 -16.66 -2.27 -10.32
CA MET A 205 -15.73 -3.35 -9.99
C MET A 205 -14.30 -2.86 -10.07
N GLY A 206 -13.37 -3.50 -9.37
CA GLY A 206 -11.96 -3.16 -9.39
C GLY A 206 -11.04 -4.38 -9.36
N LEU A 207 -9.93 -4.31 -10.09
CA LEU A 207 -8.95 -5.39 -10.12
C LEU A 207 -7.73 -5.03 -9.27
N ASN A 208 -7.45 -5.86 -8.27
CA ASN A 208 -6.22 -5.79 -7.50
C ASN A 208 -5.14 -6.65 -8.16
N LEU A 209 -4.32 -6.04 -9.01
CA LEU A 209 -3.23 -6.70 -9.72
C LEU A 209 -1.90 -5.98 -9.44
N SER A 210 -1.07 -6.60 -8.62
CA SER A 210 0.27 -6.09 -8.28
C SER A 210 1.30 -6.43 -9.34
N ARG A 211 2.44 -5.71 -9.35
CA ARG A 211 3.57 -5.98 -10.25
C ARG A 211 4.30 -7.27 -9.82
N GLY A 212 4.67 -8.09 -10.79
CA GLY A 212 5.35 -9.36 -10.56
C GLY A 212 4.40 -10.54 -10.33
N LYS A 213 4.93 -11.63 -9.78
CA LYS A 213 4.12 -12.78 -9.39
C LYS A 213 3.37 -12.49 -8.08
N PRO A 214 2.17 -13.07 -7.88
CA PRO A 214 1.48 -12.98 -6.60
C PRO A 214 2.37 -13.48 -5.45
N ILE A 215 2.38 -12.75 -4.35
CA ILE A 215 3.11 -13.08 -3.13
C ILE A 215 2.08 -13.05 -2.00
N LYS A 216 2.18 -13.99 -1.07
CA LYS A 216 1.25 -14.09 0.06
C LYS A 216 1.15 -12.75 0.81
N TYR A 217 -0.06 -12.31 1.05
CA TYR A 217 -0.49 -11.05 1.69
C TYR A 217 -0.03 -9.76 0.99
N TYR A 218 0.78 -9.84 -0.08
CA TYR A 218 1.24 -8.63 -0.74
C TYR A 218 0.18 -8.01 -1.64
N SER A 219 -0.08 -6.75 -1.41
CA SER A 219 -0.82 -5.87 -2.32
C SER A 219 -0.21 -4.47 -2.32
N SER A 220 -0.49 -3.70 -3.36
CA SER A 220 -0.28 -2.26 -3.34
C SER A 220 -1.47 -1.58 -2.62
N ASP A 221 -1.32 -0.31 -2.30
CA ASP A 221 -2.33 0.58 -1.73
C ASP A 221 -3.67 0.59 -2.48
N ARG A 222 -3.66 0.22 -3.77
CA ARG A 222 -4.89 0.07 -4.58
C ARG A 222 -5.95 -0.77 -3.87
N ILE A 223 -5.58 -1.80 -3.12
CA ILE A 223 -6.55 -2.65 -2.43
C ILE A 223 -7.41 -1.86 -1.44
N ALA A 224 -6.78 -0.98 -0.65
CA ALA A 224 -7.50 -0.11 0.28
C ALA A 224 -8.44 0.85 -0.46
N GLN A 225 -7.98 1.39 -1.59
CA GLN A 225 -8.77 2.30 -2.43
C GLN A 225 -9.98 1.60 -3.08
N LEU A 226 -9.83 0.35 -3.54
CA LEU A 226 -10.94 -0.41 -4.13
C LEU A 226 -11.99 -0.77 -3.08
N PHE A 227 -11.57 -1.36 -1.97
CA PHE A 227 -12.50 -1.71 -0.89
C PHE A 227 -13.10 -0.46 -0.24
N GLY A 228 -12.27 0.51 0.10
CA GLY A 228 -12.69 1.72 0.80
C GLY A 228 -13.71 2.54 0.03
N ASN A 229 -13.65 2.53 -1.31
CA ASN A 229 -14.61 3.22 -2.17
C ASN A 229 -15.79 2.32 -2.65
N GLY A 230 -15.90 1.11 -2.14
CA GLY A 230 -17.07 0.24 -2.34
C GLY A 230 -17.16 -0.39 -3.73
N LEU A 231 -16.03 -0.71 -4.37
CA LEU A 231 -15.99 -1.49 -5.60
C LEU A 231 -15.99 -3.00 -5.28
N LEU A 232 -16.64 -3.81 -6.14
CA LEU A 232 -16.41 -5.25 -6.07
C LEU A 232 -14.97 -5.55 -6.45
N THR A 233 -14.18 -6.02 -5.48
CA THR A 233 -12.72 -6.19 -5.66
C THR A 233 -12.38 -7.61 -6.06
N PHE A 234 -11.65 -7.76 -7.18
CA PHE A 234 -11.11 -9.05 -7.64
C PHE A 234 -9.65 -9.20 -7.21
N ILE A 235 -9.31 -10.36 -6.62
CA ILE A 235 -7.99 -10.63 -6.04
C ILE A 235 -7.51 -12.02 -6.49
N ASP A 236 -6.23 -12.14 -6.87
CA ASP A 236 -5.61 -13.44 -7.16
C ASP A 236 -5.60 -14.30 -5.87
N GLU A 237 -6.12 -15.53 -5.95
CA GLU A 237 -6.24 -16.45 -4.78
C GLU A 237 -4.90 -16.72 -4.10
N LYS A 238 -3.78 -16.67 -4.85
CA LYS A 238 -2.42 -16.87 -4.33
C LYS A 238 -1.97 -15.82 -3.34
N ILE A 239 -2.69 -14.68 -3.26
CA ILE A 239 -2.43 -13.63 -2.26
C ILE A 239 -2.95 -14.05 -0.88
N SER A 240 -3.87 -15.03 -0.81
CA SER A 240 -4.37 -15.64 0.45
C SER A 240 -5.06 -14.67 1.41
N PHE A 241 -5.73 -13.63 0.91
CA PHE A 241 -6.45 -12.70 1.78
C PHE A 241 -7.67 -13.32 2.49
N ASN A 242 -8.14 -14.49 2.03
CA ASN A 242 -9.15 -15.28 2.76
C ASN A 242 -8.71 -15.68 4.17
N ASP A 243 -7.42 -15.64 4.47
CA ASP A 243 -6.91 -15.95 5.80
C ASP A 243 -7.46 -14.97 6.87
N PHE A 244 -7.79 -13.72 6.49
CA PHE A 244 -8.30 -12.71 7.42
C PHE A 244 -9.42 -11.81 6.87
N ILE A 245 -9.76 -11.88 5.57
CA ILE A 245 -10.92 -11.19 4.99
C ILE A 245 -11.96 -12.24 4.61
N PRO A 246 -13.22 -12.16 5.08
CA PRO A 246 -14.28 -13.12 4.75
C PRO A 246 -14.56 -13.21 3.25
N GLU A 247 -14.90 -14.42 2.79
CA GLU A 247 -15.16 -14.71 1.36
C GLU A 247 -16.31 -13.89 0.76
N ASN A 248 -17.25 -13.46 1.57
CA ASN A 248 -18.38 -12.62 1.11
C ASN A 248 -18.02 -11.14 0.98
N CYS A 249 -16.74 -10.77 1.08
CA CYS A 249 -16.26 -9.40 0.99
C CYS A 249 -15.58 -9.06 -0.33
N PHE A 250 -15.16 -10.06 -1.12
CA PHE A 250 -14.43 -9.88 -2.38
C PHE A 250 -14.51 -11.15 -3.24
N ILE A 251 -13.95 -11.10 -4.43
CA ILE A 251 -13.94 -12.22 -5.36
C ILE A 251 -12.51 -12.67 -5.64
N ASN A 252 -12.18 -13.90 -5.24
CA ASN A 252 -10.95 -14.55 -5.68
C ASN A 252 -11.02 -14.95 -7.16
N TYR A 253 -9.88 -14.97 -7.83
CA TYR A 253 -9.71 -15.65 -9.13
C TYR A 253 -8.38 -16.40 -9.16
N ASN A 254 -8.32 -17.49 -9.91
CA ASN A 254 -7.12 -18.32 -10.02
C ASN A 254 -6.36 -18.16 -11.35
N ASN A 255 -7.03 -17.68 -12.39
CA ASN A 255 -6.44 -17.40 -13.69
C ASN A 255 -7.33 -16.44 -14.50
N ILE A 256 -6.83 -16.04 -15.68
CA ILE A 256 -7.53 -15.07 -16.55
C ILE A 256 -8.89 -15.57 -17.08
N ASN A 257 -9.08 -16.88 -17.24
CA ASN A 257 -10.34 -17.44 -17.72
C ASN A 257 -11.40 -17.39 -16.60
N ASP A 258 -11.02 -17.75 -15.40
CA ASP A 258 -11.86 -17.67 -14.20
C ASP A 258 -12.22 -16.21 -13.90
N LEU A 259 -11.24 -15.28 -13.98
CA LEU A 259 -11.50 -13.85 -13.84
C LEU A 259 -12.48 -13.37 -14.90
N SER A 260 -12.31 -13.75 -16.17
CA SER A 260 -13.21 -13.40 -17.26
C SER A 260 -14.64 -13.90 -17.01
N TYR A 261 -14.79 -15.13 -16.56
CA TYR A 261 -16.10 -15.70 -16.21
C TYR A 261 -16.76 -14.90 -15.07
N LYS A 262 -16.03 -14.63 -13.99
CA LYS A 262 -16.52 -13.90 -12.82
C LYS A 262 -16.86 -12.44 -13.15
N LEU A 263 -16.07 -11.76 -13.99
CA LEU A 263 -16.39 -10.41 -14.46
C LEU A 263 -17.74 -10.36 -15.18
N ASN A 264 -17.97 -11.30 -16.12
CA ASN A 264 -19.24 -11.38 -16.86
C ASN A 264 -20.42 -11.73 -15.95
N LYS A 265 -20.22 -12.59 -14.95
CA LYS A 265 -21.23 -12.91 -13.94
C LYS A 265 -21.68 -11.66 -13.20
N TYR A 266 -20.72 -10.95 -12.59
CA TYR A 266 -21.02 -9.81 -11.73
C TYR A 266 -21.32 -8.50 -12.48
N GLN A 267 -21.01 -8.41 -13.78
CA GLN A 267 -21.53 -7.35 -14.63
C GLN A 267 -23.07 -7.46 -14.76
N LYS A 268 -23.60 -8.68 -14.92
CA LYS A 268 -25.02 -8.95 -15.08
C LYS A 268 -25.76 -8.97 -13.73
N ASP A 269 -25.16 -9.56 -12.70
CA ASP A 269 -25.75 -9.70 -11.37
C ASP A 269 -25.38 -8.48 -10.49
N LYS A 270 -26.06 -7.36 -10.74
CA LYS A 270 -25.86 -6.12 -9.97
C LYS A 270 -26.22 -6.29 -8.50
N VAL A 271 -27.20 -7.12 -8.17
CA VAL A 271 -27.68 -7.30 -6.78
C VAL A 271 -26.60 -7.96 -5.93
N GLU A 272 -26.09 -9.10 -6.38
CA GLU A 272 -25.06 -9.82 -5.64
C GLU A 272 -23.73 -9.06 -5.67
N ARG A 273 -23.36 -8.41 -6.79
CA ARG A 273 -22.21 -7.51 -6.87
C ARG A 273 -22.25 -6.46 -5.78
N ASN A 274 -23.34 -5.70 -5.68
CA ASN A 274 -23.47 -4.60 -4.73
C ASN A 274 -23.49 -5.09 -3.28
N LYS A 275 -24.08 -6.25 -3.01
CA LYS A 275 -24.08 -6.89 -1.70
C LYS A 275 -22.66 -7.23 -1.24
N ILE A 276 -21.86 -7.86 -2.10
CA ILE A 276 -20.46 -8.21 -1.80
C ILE A 276 -19.61 -6.95 -1.64
N SER A 277 -19.74 -5.98 -2.54
CA SER A 277 -19.02 -4.70 -2.47
C SER A 277 -19.28 -3.96 -1.16
N LYS A 278 -20.55 -3.89 -0.74
CA LYS A 278 -20.97 -3.28 0.53
C LYS A 278 -20.39 -4.02 1.73
N SER A 279 -20.39 -5.35 1.70
CA SER A 279 -19.79 -6.18 2.76
C SER A 279 -18.29 -5.96 2.83
N GLY A 280 -17.61 -5.93 1.68
CA GLY A 280 -16.18 -5.67 1.58
C GLY A 280 -15.79 -4.30 2.12
N GLN A 281 -16.49 -3.24 1.72
CA GLN A 281 -16.24 -1.89 2.22
C GLN A 281 -16.42 -1.81 3.75
N LYS A 282 -17.55 -2.32 4.25
CA LYS A 282 -17.83 -2.31 5.70
C LYS A 282 -16.76 -3.05 6.48
N PHE A 283 -16.33 -4.23 6.00
CA PHE A 283 -15.28 -5.01 6.65
C PHE A 283 -13.96 -4.26 6.65
N TYR A 284 -13.55 -3.74 5.49
CA TYR A 284 -12.26 -3.08 5.34
C TYR A 284 -12.16 -1.81 6.18
N LEU A 285 -13.17 -0.94 6.12
CA LEU A 285 -13.23 0.28 6.93
C LEU A 285 -13.31 0.00 8.44
N LYS A 286 -13.90 -1.12 8.85
CA LYS A 286 -14.01 -1.48 10.27
C LYS A 286 -12.76 -2.15 10.82
N PHE A 287 -12.13 -3.06 10.06
CA PHE A 287 -11.08 -3.93 10.59
C PHE A 287 -9.69 -3.70 10.00
N LEU A 288 -9.58 -2.99 8.87
CA LEU A 288 -8.32 -2.73 8.16
C LEU A 288 -8.12 -1.22 7.95
N ASN A 289 -8.50 -0.41 8.92
CA ASN A 289 -8.41 1.04 8.84
C ASN A 289 -7.08 1.58 9.42
N SER A 290 -6.79 2.83 9.09
CA SER A 290 -5.56 3.54 9.48
C SER A 290 -5.35 3.59 10.99
N THR A 291 -6.42 3.77 11.77
CA THR A 291 -6.35 3.81 13.24
C THR A 291 -5.92 2.47 13.84
N LEU A 292 -6.50 1.36 13.36
CA LEU A 292 -6.12 0.02 13.84
C LEU A 292 -4.69 -0.35 13.43
N VAL A 293 -4.27 -0.01 12.21
CA VAL A 293 -2.89 -0.25 11.78
C VAL A 293 -1.90 0.57 12.61
N ALA A 294 -2.21 1.84 12.90
CA ALA A 294 -1.38 2.67 13.76
C ALA A 294 -1.29 2.11 15.20
N ASP A 295 -2.41 1.66 15.77
CA ASP A 295 -2.41 1.03 17.10
C ASP A 295 -1.61 -0.27 17.12
N PHE A 296 -1.73 -1.09 16.08
CA PHE A 296 -0.92 -2.30 15.94
C PHE A 296 0.58 -1.98 15.88
N ILE A 297 0.98 -1.01 15.06
CA ILE A 297 2.38 -0.55 14.98
C ILE A 297 2.89 -0.14 16.36
N LEU A 298 2.14 0.68 17.08
CA LEU A 298 2.54 1.14 18.41
C LEU A 298 2.57 0.00 19.42
N SER A 299 1.57 -0.89 19.41
CA SER A 299 1.49 -2.01 20.37
C SER A 299 2.67 -2.96 20.23
N LYS A 300 3.08 -3.29 19.00
CA LYS A 300 4.24 -4.15 18.73
C LYS A 300 5.57 -3.43 19.01
N THR A 301 5.63 -2.10 18.78
CA THR A 301 6.85 -1.31 19.00
C THR A 301 7.15 -1.09 20.48
N PHE A 302 6.10 -0.86 21.30
CA PHE A 302 6.21 -0.60 22.73
C PHE A 302 5.91 -1.82 23.61
N ASP A 303 5.60 -2.96 22.98
CA ASP A 303 5.27 -4.22 23.67
C ASP A 303 4.15 -4.07 24.70
N TYR A 304 3.03 -3.44 24.29
CA TYR A 304 1.83 -3.37 25.12
C TYR A 304 0.67 -4.13 24.50
N LYS A 305 -0.22 -4.64 25.36
CA LYS A 305 -1.44 -5.31 24.92
C LYS A 305 -2.49 -4.27 24.50
N SER A 306 -2.78 -4.17 23.20
CA SER A 306 -3.88 -3.35 22.72
C SER A 306 -5.25 -3.91 23.18
N LYS A 307 -6.24 -3.02 23.33
CA LYS A 307 -7.64 -3.39 23.53
C LYS A 307 -8.33 -3.80 22.22
N ASN A 308 -7.72 -3.50 21.08
CA ASN A 308 -8.24 -3.82 19.77
C ASN A 308 -7.86 -5.25 19.33
N THR A 309 -8.72 -5.85 18.51
CA THR A 309 -8.42 -7.12 17.83
C THR A 309 -7.93 -6.83 16.42
N PHE A 310 -6.80 -7.40 16.05
CA PHE A 310 -6.21 -7.26 14.72
C PHE A 310 -6.45 -8.56 13.95
N VAL A 311 -7.37 -8.54 12.99
CA VAL A 311 -7.80 -9.73 12.23
C VAL A 311 -6.68 -10.36 11.39
N TRP A 312 -5.61 -9.61 11.13
CA TRP A 312 -4.43 -10.05 10.38
C TRP A 312 -3.28 -10.56 11.25
N ASP A 313 -3.34 -10.39 12.55
CA ASP A 313 -2.31 -10.84 13.52
C ASP A 313 -2.71 -12.23 14.02
N LYS A 314 -2.16 -13.27 13.39
CA LYS A 314 -2.45 -14.69 13.71
C LYS A 314 -1.25 -15.37 14.31
#